data_98cf4335af2c987ca9e75bd0060b49e1
#
_entry.id   98cf4335af2c987ca9e75bd0060b49e1
#
_cell.length_a   1.000
_cell.length_b   1.000
_cell.length_c   1.000
_cell.angle_alpha   90.00
_cell.angle_beta   90.00
_cell.angle_gamma   90.00
#
_symmetry.space_group_name_H-M   'P 1'
#
loop_
_entity.id
_entity.type
_entity.pdbx_description
1 polymer ?
#
loop_
_entity_poly.entity_id
_entity_poly.type
_entity_poly.pdbx_seq_one_letter_code
_entity_poly.pdbx_strand_id
1 'polypeptide(L)' 'MKRILIIFIPFLLISCGESADSRYDSGYSDGYAAGYNTTCDLRATMIEGDWSDSNYTSGYNDGYSDGSKDCKKNR' A
#
# COMPACT_ATOMS: atom_id res chain seq x y z
N MET A 1 -37.13 -1.83 2.43
CA MET A 1 -36.37 -2.68 1.57
C MET A 1 -35.71 -1.97 0.45
N LYS A 2 -36.45 -1.24 -0.32
CA LYS A 2 -35.81 -0.54 -1.41
C LYS A 2 -34.75 0.40 -0.96
N ARG A 3 -34.94 0.99 0.16
CA ARG A 3 -33.96 1.95 0.64
C ARG A 3 -32.63 1.32 0.89
N ILE A 4 -32.59 0.06 1.05
CA ILE A 4 -31.33 -0.62 1.26
C ILE A 4 -30.44 -0.51 0.04
N LEU A 5 -31.06 -0.51 -1.12
CA LEU A 5 -30.30 -0.40 -2.35
C LEU A 5 -29.63 0.93 -2.47
N ILE A 6 -30.24 1.94 -1.95
CA ILE A 6 -29.73 3.28 -2.05
C ILE A 6 -28.40 3.39 -1.34
N ILE A 7 -28.22 2.63 -0.31
CA ILE A 7 -27.01 2.68 0.47
C ILE A 7 -25.80 2.27 -0.32
N PHE A 8 -25.98 1.41 -1.28
CA PHE A 8 -24.86 0.96 -2.09
C PHE A 8 -24.29 2.02 -3.00
N ILE A 9 -25.15 2.89 -3.43
CA ILE A 9 -24.75 3.87 -4.42
C ILE A 9 -23.58 4.73 -4.00
N PRO A 10 -23.62 5.36 -2.84
CA PRO A 10 -22.48 6.17 -2.42
C PRO A 10 -21.22 5.32 -2.22
N PHE A 11 -21.46 4.11 -1.85
CA PHE A 11 -20.37 3.19 -1.66
C PHE A 11 -19.60 2.95 -2.95
N LEU A 12 -20.34 2.76 -4.02
CA LEU A 12 -19.73 2.56 -5.32
C LEU A 12 -18.95 3.77 -5.80
N LEU A 13 -19.46 4.93 -5.51
CA LEU A 13 -18.79 6.14 -5.93
C LEU A 13 -17.43 6.28 -5.29
N ILE A 14 -17.30 5.86 -4.07
CA ILE A 14 -16.03 5.95 -3.38
C ILE A 14 -15.00 5.07 -4.05
N SER A 15 -15.40 3.92 -4.52
CA SER A 15 -14.46 3.00 -5.11
C SER A 15 -14.01 3.44 -6.50
N CYS A 16 -14.66 4.41 -7.09
CA CYS A 16 -14.33 4.82 -8.44
C CYS A 16 -13.10 5.68 -8.53
N GLY A 17 -12.73 6.37 -7.50
CA GLY A 17 -11.61 7.28 -7.60
C GLY A 17 -10.57 7.00 -6.53
N GLU A 18 -9.36 6.71 -6.96
CA GLU A 18 -8.26 6.59 -6.04
C GLU A 18 -7.56 7.92 -5.91
N SER A 19 -7.45 8.40 -4.71
CA SER A 19 -6.74 9.63 -4.46
C SER A 19 -5.23 9.38 -4.43
N ALA A 20 -4.47 10.47 -4.47
CA ALA A 20 -3.02 10.36 -4.33
C ALA A 20 -2.65 9.73 -3.01
N ASP A 21 -3.39 10.05 -1.94
CA ASP A 21 -3.14 9.47 -0.64
C ASP A 21 -3.33 7.96 -0.65
N SER A 22 -4.35 7.50 -1.36
CA SER A 22 -4.62 6.08 -1.44
C SER A 22 -3.49 5.35 -2.16
N ARG A 23 -2.99 5.94 -3.23
CA ARG A 23 -1.89 5.34 -3.98
C ARG A 23 -0.60 5.34 -3.18
N TYR A 24 -0.35 6.41 -2.43
CA TYR A 24 0.79 6.47 -1.54
C TYR A 24 0.70 5.36 -0.49
N ASP A 25 -0.47 5.20 0.11
CA ASP A 25 -0.67 4.19 1.14
C ASP A 25 -0.46 2.79 0.59
N SER A 26 -0.92 2.52 -0.62
CA SER A 26 -0.69 1.23 -1.25
C SER A 26 0.79 0.98 -1.45
N GLY A 27 1.49 1.98 -1.95
CA GLY A 27 2.93 1.86 -2.13
C GLY A 27 3.64 1.65 -0.82
N TYR A 28 3.25 2.40 0.20
CA TYR A 28 3.88 2.29 1.52
C TYR A 28 3.72 0.88 2.06
N SER A 29 2.51 0.34 1.99
CA SER A 29 2.25 -1.01 2.48
C SER A 29 3.10 -2.04 1.75
N ASP A 30 3.14 -1.94 0.44
CA ASP A 30 3.93 -2.87 -0.37
C ASP A 30 5.42 -2.71 -0.09
N GLY A 31 5.87 -1.48 0.02
CA GLY A 31 7.27 -1.21 0.30
C GLY A 31 7.68 -1.68 1.67
N TYR A 32 6.82 -1.46 2.66
CA TYR A 32 7.11 -1.90 4.02
C TYR A 32 7.35 -3.40 4.07
N ALA A 33 6.44 -4.16 3.44
CA ALA A 33 6.58 -5.60 3.41
C ALA A 33 7.87 -6.02 2.71
N ALA A 34 8.16 -5.39 1.59
CA ALA A 34 9.38 -5.71 0.85
C ALA A 34 10.63 -5.39 1.65
N GLY A 35 10.66 -4.20 2.27
CA GLY A 35 11.82 -3.79 3.05
C GLY A 35 12.04 -4.66 4.27
N TYR A 36 10.96 -4.95 4.98
CA TYR A 36 11.06 -5.78 6.18
C TYR A 36 11.54 -7.19 5.82
N ASN A 37 10.89 -7.80 4.83
CA ASN A 37 11.23 -9.17 4.45
C ASN A 37 12.64 -9.29 3.89
N THR A 38 13.05 -8.32 3.09
CA THR A 38 14.38 -8.34 2.50
C THR A 38 15.46 -8.15 3.55
N THR A 39 15.26 -7.19 4.44
CA THR A 39 16.26 -6.88 5.46
C THR A 39 16.38 -8.01 6.48
N CYS A 40 15.24 -8.59 6.86
CA CYS A 40 15.24 -9.71 7.79
C CYS A 40 15.53 -11.04 7.13
N ASP A 41 15.66 -11.04 5.82
CA ASP A 41 15.99 -12.25 5.08
C ASP A 41 14.96 -13.36 5.29
N LEU A 42 13.68 -12.95 5.30
CA LEU A 42 12.61 -13.91 5.57
C LEU A 42 12.22 -14.64 4.32
N ARG A 43 11.95 -13.91 3.26
CA ARG A 43 11.59 -14.51 1.97
C ARG A 43 11.49 -13.41 0.93
N ALA A 44 11.55 -13.82 -0.32
CA ALA A 44 11.40 -12.87 -1.42
C ALA A 44 9.98 -12.36 -1.46
N THR A 45 9.83 -11.07 -1.72
CA THR A 45 8.54 -10.44 -1.84
C THR A 45 8.33 -10.03 -3.28
N MET A 46 7.32 -10.60 -3.91
CA MET A 46 7.02 -10.29 -5.31
C MET A 46 5.94 -9.22 -5.32
N ILE A 47 6.31 -8.06 -5.76
CA ILE A 47 5.41 -6.92 -5.79
C ILE A 47 5.25 -6.41 -7.21
N GLU A 48 4.02 -6.41 -7.68
CA GLU A 48 3.69 -5.80 -8.95
C GLU A 48 3.16 -4.42 -8.66
N GLY A 49 4.04 -3.46 -8.65
CA GLY A 49 3.67 -2.13 -8.27
C GLY A 49 3.35 -1.25 -9.46
N ASP A 50 2.73 -0.14 -9.17
CA ASP A 50 2.44 0.86 -10.17
C ASP A 50 3.58 1.86 -10.22
N TRP A 51 4.67 1.44 -10.82
CA TRP A 51 5.91 2.21 -10.79
C TRP A 51 5.84 3.49 -11.62
N SER A 52 4.85 3.59 -12.49
CA SER A 52 4.67 4.81 -13.26
C SER A 52 3.95 5.88 -12.45
N ASP A 53 3.37 5.54 -11.32
CA ASP A 53 2.68 6.50 -10.48
C ASP A 53 3.64 7.01 -9.41
N SER A 54 3.87 8.31 -9.41
CA SER A 54 4.86 8.89 -8.49
C SER A 54 4.41 8.79 -7.03
N ASN A 55 3.11 8.83 -6.79
CA ASN A 55 2.62 8.71 -5.42
C ASN A 55 2.87 7.31 -4.88
N TYR A 56 2.61 6.30 -5.70
CA TYR A 56 2.88 4.93 -5.32
C TYR A 56 4.37 4.74 -5.05
N THR A 57 5.19 5.22 -5.95
CA THR A 57 6.64 5.06 -5.83
C THR A 57 7.18 5.74 -4.58
N SER A 58 6.68 6.95 -4.28
CA SER A 58 7.10 7.64 -3.07
C SER A 58 6.72 6.85 -1.83
N GLY A 59 5.49 6.35 -1.81
CA GLY A 59 5.04 5.53 -0.69
C GLY A 59 5.89 4.28 -0.54
N TYR A 60 6.17 3.63 -1.67
CA TYR A 60 6.98 2.42 -1.64
C TYR A 60 8.36 2.69 -1.04
N ASN A 61 9.01 3.76 -1.47
CA ASN A 61 10.33 4.07 -0.97
C ASN A 61 10.31 4.36 0.53
N ASP A 62 9.32 5.11 0.97
CA ASP A 62 9.19 5.42 2.40
C ASP A 62 8.88 4.16 3.20
N GLY A 63 7.99 3.33 2.69
CA GLY A 63 7.64 2.10 3.37
C GLY A 63 8.82 1.15 3.45
N TYR A 64 9.56 1.03 2.35
CA TYR A 64 10.73 0.15 2.34
C TYR A 64 11.73 0.57 3.42
N SER A 65 11.99 1.86 3.49
CA SER A 65 12.91 2.38 4.50
C SER A 65 12.42 2.06 5.91
N ASP A 66 11.14 2.30 6.17
CA ASP A 66 10.58 2.05 7.49
C ASP A 66 10.53 0.57 7.82
N GLY A 67 10.17 -0.26 6.87
CA GLY A 67 10.14 -1.69 7.08
C GLY A 67 11.53 -2.24 7.39
N SER A 68 12.50 -1.74 6.67
CA SER A 68 13.89 -2.13 6.91
C SER A 68 14.35 -1.76 8.31
N LYS A 69 14.01 -0.54 8.75
CA LYS A 69 14.36 -0.10 10.09
C LYS A 69 13.68 -0.93 11.15
N ASP A 70 12.40 -1.22 10.95
CA ASP A 70 11.65 -2.01 11.92
C ASP A 70 12.20 -3.42 12.02
N CYS A 71 12.61 -3.99 10.91
CA CYS A 71 13.23 -5.30 10.93
C CYS A 71 14.47 -5.28 11.81
N LYS A 72 15.30 -4.27 11.65
CA LYS A 72 16.53 -4.18 12.43
C LYS A 72 16.24 -4.03 13.91
N LYS A 73 15.18 -3.32 14.25
CA LYS A 73 14.81 -3.16 15.65
C LYS A 73 14.31 -4.47 16.26
N ASN A 74 13.67 -5.29 15.47
CA ASN A 74 13.06 -6.51 15.98
C ASN A 74 13.97 -7.73 15.92
N ARG A 75 15.14 -7.58 15.39
CA ARG A 75 16.08 -8.69 15.29
C ARG A 75 16.71 -9.07 16.62
#